data_037383cf4588a0858d04fe4c1032fbeb
#
_entry.id   037383cf4588a0858d04fe4c1032fbeb
#
_cell.length_a   1.000
_cell.length_b   1.000
_cell.length_c   1.000
_cell.angle_alpha   90.00
_cell.angle_beta   90.00
_cell.angle_gamma   90.00
#
_symmetry.space_group_name_H-M   'P 1'
#
loop_
_entity.id
_entity.type
_entity.pdbx_description
1 polymer ?
#
loop_
_entity_poly.entity_id
_entity_poly.type
_entity_poly.pdbx_seq_one_letter_code
_entity_poly.pdbx_strand_id
1 'polypeptide(L)'
;MYHLILLAENDTGYHNLMKIVSIGQLEGFYYKPRVDKDVLRTYHEGVICLSACVAGEVPQMILQDNLEGARRCIQEYIDIFGKENYFLEIQDHDLDEEHKVSAELKQLAQEFGLGLVATNDLHYVQQKDAAAQDILLCIQTTSTVDEPDRMRFNNDSYYLKSYDEMEALFGDCPEALSNTNKIADRCNVKMEFGHLLLPEFPVPEGFDAVSYLRHLCEEALPKRYEVVDEKVRKRLDFELDIINTMGYACYFLIVWDFINYRSVWRRLLPSAHCRRARQCATSARRWA
;
A
#
# COMPACT_ATOMS: atom_id res chain seq x y z
N MET A 1 -17.82 -4.69 6.05
CA MET A 1 -16.40 -4.53 5.69
C MET A 1 -15.60 -4.71 6.96
N TYR A 2 -14.60 -5.57 6.93
CA TYR A 2 -13.80 -5.95 8.09
C TYR A 2 -12.33 -5.64 7.84
N HIS A 3 -11.60 -5.44 8.92
CA HIS A 3 -10.14 -5.36 8.87
C HIS A 3 -9.53 -6.76 8.80
N LEU A 4 -8.39 -6.88 8.13
CA LEU A 4 -7.58 -8.08 8.09
C LEU A 4 -6.12 -7.66 7.96
N ILE A 5 -5.22 -8.27 8.73
CA ILE A 5 -3.79 -8.01 8.64
C ILE A 5 -3.14 -9.11 7.81
N LEU A 6 -2.38 -8.73 6.80
CA LEU A 6 -1.63 -9.63 5.94
C LEU A 6 -0.15 -9.24 5.93
N LEU A 7 0.72 -10.20 6.19
CA LEU A 7 2.17 -10.03 6.21
C LEU A 7 2.80 -10.90 5.14
N ALA A 8 3.78 -10.37 4.42
CA ALA A 8 4.54 -11.15 3.46
C ALA A 8 5.63 -11.96 4.17
N GLU A 9 5.58 -13.28 4.06
CA GLU A 9 6.61 -14.18 4.56
C GLU A 9 7.87 -14.18 3.69
N ASN A 10 7.69 -14.02 2.39
CA ASN A 10 8.74 -14.08 1.37
C ASN A 10 8.39 -13.25 0.14
N ASP A 11 9.24 -13.27 -0.88
CA ASP A 11 9.04 -12.48 -2.10
C ASP A 11 7.75 -12.87 -2.86
N THR A 12 7.36 -14.15 -2.84
CA THR A 12 6.07 -14.60 -3.43
C THR A 12 4.90 -13.94 -2.70
N GLY A 13 4.90 -13.97 -1.37
CA GLY A 13 3.90 -13.31 -0.54
C GLY A 13 3.84 -11.80 -0.79
N TYR A 14 5.01 -11.15 -0.92
CA TYR A 14 5.07 -9.73 -1.25
C TYR A 14 4.43 -9.39 -2.60
N HIS A 15 4.71 -10.19 -3.65
CA HIS A 15 4.05 -10.02 -4.95
C HIS A 15 2.55 -10.29 -4.88
N ASN A 16 2.12 -11.28 -4.09
CA ASN A 16 0.71 -11.57 -3.88
C ASN A 16 0.00 -10.43 -3.14
N LEU A 17 0.63 -9.82 -2.12
CA LEU A 17 0.09 -8.62 -1.47
C LEU A 17 -0.09 -7.45 -2.45
N MET A 18 0.89 -7.22 -3.34
CA MET A 18 0.74 -6.19 -4.38
C MET A 18 -0.47 -6.46 -5.28
N LYS A 19 -0.72 -7.71 -5.66
CA LYS A 19 -1.90 -8.09 -6.46
C LYS A 19 -3.20 -7.89 -5.70
N ILE A 20 -3.27 -8.36 -4.44
CA ILE A 20 -4.44 -8.17 -3.58
C ILE A 20 -4.79 -6.68 -3.45
N VAL A 21 -3.81 -5.82 -3.15
CA VAL A 21 -4.01 -4.37 -3.03
C VAL A 21 -4.44 -3.76 -4.37
N SER A 22 -3.84 -4.19 -5.48
CA SER A 22 -4.19 -3.70 -6.82
C SER A 22 -5.62 -4.06 -7.21
N ILE A 23 -6.05 -5.31 -6.97
CA ILE A 23 -7.44 -5.74 -7.21
C ILE A 23 -8.41 -4.93 -6.33
N GLY A 24 -8.07 -4.73 -5.06
CA GLY A 24 -8.87 -3.90 -4.15
C GLY A 24 -9.05 -2.46 -4.64
N GLN A 25 -8.01 -1.89 -5.27
CA GLN A 25 -8.06 -0.53 -5.83
C GLN A 25 -8.80 -0.45 -7.17
N LEU A 26 -8.60 -1.42 -8.06
CA LEU A 26 -9.09 -1.37 -9.44
C LEU A 26 -10.52 -1.92 -9.57
N GLU A 27 -10.84 -2.98 -8.83
CA GLU A 27 -12.09 -3.74 -8.98
C GLU A 27 -12.97 -3.64 -7.73
N GLY A 28 -12.36 -3.65 -6.52
CA GLY A 28 -13.06 -3.68 -5.24
C GLY A 28 -13.29 -2.32 -4.59
N PHE A 29 -13.03 -1.20 -5.27
CA PHE A 29 -13.14 0.12 -4.70
C PHE A 29 -14.60 0.58 -4.56
N TYR A 30 -15.03 0.71 -3.29
CA TYR A 30 -16.30 1.36 -2.93
C TYR A 30 -16.11 2.14 -1.64
N TYR A 31 -15.95 3.46 -1.73
CA TYR A 31 -15.48 4.40 -0.69
C TYR A 31 -14.06 4.09 -0.18
N LYS A 32 -13.70 2.82 0.00
CA LYS A 32 -12.37 2.30 0.35
C LYS A 32 -12.06 1.07 -0.49
N PRO A 33 -10.77 0.75 -0.75
CA PRO A 33 -10.40 -0.50 -1.41
C PRO A 33 -10.78 -1.70 -0.55
N ARG A 34 -11.32 -2.74 -1.18
CA ARG A 34 -11.74 -3.98 -0.53
C ARG A 34 -11.47 -5.17 -1.44
N VAL A 35 -11.29 -6.32 -0.82
CA VAL A 35 -11.22 -7.62 -1.53
C VAL A 35 -12.15 -8.60 -0.83
N ASP A 36 -12.57 -9.63 -1.54
CA ASP A 36 -13.30 -10.76 -1.00
C ASP A 36 -12.36 -11.94 -0.69
N LYS A 37 -12.94 -13.00 -0.14
CA LYS A 37 -12.19 -14.21 0.22
C LYS A 37 -11.73 -15.01 -0.99
N ASP A 38 -12.33 -14.84 -2.17
CA ASP A 38 -11.91 -15.54 -3.40
C ASP A 38 -10.58 -14.97 -3.92
N VAL A 39 -10.38 -13.65 -3.81
CA VAL A 39 -9.08 -13.02 -4.06
C VAL A 39 -8.04 -13.54 -3.07
N LEU A 40 -8.38 -13.66 -1.78
CA LEU A 40 -7.47 -14.20 -0.77
C LEU A 40 -7.10 -15.66 -1.06
N ARG A 41 -8.05 -16.51 -1.45
CA ARG A 41 -7.80 -17.91 -1.86
C ARG A 41 -6.84 -18.00 -3.04
N THR A 42 -6.93 -17.06 -3.96
CA THR A 42 -6.08 -17.05 -5.16
C THR A 42 -4.64 -16.62 -4.86
N TYR A 43 -4.45 -15.70 -3.91
CA TYR A 43 -3.17 -15.03 -3.66
C TYR A 43 -2.66 -15.21 -2.22
N HIS A 44 -2.95 -16.32 -1.56
CA HIS A 44 -2.57 -16.59 -0.16
C HIS A 44 -1.13 -17.10 0.01
N GLU A 45 -0.49 -17.63 -1.04
CA GLU A 45 0.84 -18.24 -0.95
C GLU A 45 1.89 -17.23 -0.45
N GLY A 46 2.66 -17.63 0.56
CA GLY A 46 3.69 -16.78 1.18
C GLY A 46 3.12 -15.63 2.01
N VAL A 47 1.84 -15.70 2.42
CA VAL A 47 1.18 -14.67 3.22
C VAL A 47 0.77 -15.23 4.58
N ILE A 48 1.15 -14.52 5.64
CA ILE A 48 0.68 -14.75 7.01
C ILE A 48 -0.51 -13.81 7.27
N CYS A 49 -1.56 -14.34 7.89
CA CYS A 49 -2.80 -13.63 8.17
C CYS A 49 -3.03 -13.50 9.68
N LEU A 50 -3.40 -12.30 10.16
CA LEU A 50 -3.85 -12.06 11.54
C LEU A 50 -5.31 -11.63 11.53
N SER A 51 -6.07 -11.98 12.58
CA SER A 51 -7.51 -11.71 12.67
C SER A 51 -7.87 -10.23 12.82
N ALA A 52 -6.88 -9.36 12.97
CA ALA A 52 -6.97 -7.91 13.18
C ALA A 52 -7.62 -7.49 14.52
N CYS A 53 -7.80 -6.17 14.69
CA CYS A 53 -8.40 -5.53 15.85
C CYS A 53 -9.91 -5.85 16.00
N VAL A 54 -10.60 -5.18 16.90
CA VAL A 54 -12.06 -5.32 17.09
C VAL A 54 -12.89 -5.12 15.82
N ALA A 55 -12.35 -4.44 14.80
CA ALA A 55 -12.98 -4.27 13.48
C ALA A 55 -12.77 -5.48 12.53
N GLY A 56 -12.05 -6.51 12.93
CA GLY A 56 -11.89 -7.76 12.19
C GLY A 56 -13.18 -8.59 12.11
N GLU A 57 -13.27 -9.52 11.16
CA GLU A 57 -14.49 -10.32 10.95
C GLU A 57 -14.79 -11.22 12.15
N VAL A 58 -13.79 -11.96 12.66
CA VAL A 58 -13.95 -12.84 13.82
C VAL A 58 -14.26 -12.04 15.09
N PRO A 59 -13.53 -10.97 15.44
CA PRO A 59 -13.91 -10.10 16.56
C PRO A 59 -15.33 -9.54 16.46
N GLN A 60 -15.78 -9.13 15.29
CA GLN A 60 -17.14 -8.62 15.10
C GLN A 60 -18.21 -9.68 15.31
N MET A 61 -17.96 -10.93 14.94
CA MET A 61 -18.90 -12.03 15.26
C MET A 61 -19.00 -12.27 16.78
N ILE A 62 -17.86 -12.19 17.49
CA ILE A 62 -17.82 -12.31 18.95
C ILE A 62 -18.61 -11.18 19.63
N LEU A 63 -18.39 -9.93 19.19
CA LEU A 63 -19.11 -8.77 19.75
C LEU A 63 -20.61 -8.84 19.53
N GLN A 64 -21.06 -9.49 18.46
CA GLN A 64 -22.48 -9.76 18.17
C GLN A 64 -23.02 -11.02 18.85
N ASP A 65 -22.27 -11.63 19.77
CA ASP A 65 -22.62 -12.91 20.46
C ASP A 65 -22.84 -14.08 19.50
N ASN A 66 -22.28 -14.03 18.30
CA ASN A 66 -22.38 -15.03 17.25
C ASN A 66 -21.14 -15.94 17.19
N LEU A 67 -20.91 -16.73 18.24
CA LEU A 67 -19.75 -17.61 18.33
C LEU A 67 -19.71 -18.67 17.22
N GLU A 68 -20.86 -19.17 16.77
CA GLU A 68 -20.92 -20.09 15.62
C GLU A 68 -20.48 -19.41 14.32
N GLY A 69 -20.83 -18.16 14.15
CA GLY A 69 -20.31 -17.32 13.05
C GLY A 69 -18.79 -17.15 13.13
N ALA A 70 -18.26 -16.86 14.33
CA ALA A 70 -16.83 -16.75 14.58
C ALA A 70 -16.08 -18.04 14.23
N ARG A 71 -16.58 -19.21 14.66
CA ARG A 71 -16.01 -20.53 14.33
C ARG A 71 -15.98 -20.79 12.82
N ARG A 72 -17.05 -20.48 12.11
CA ARG A 72 -17.09 -20.62 10.64
C ARG A 72 -16.07 -19.70 9.96
N CYS A 73 -15.96 -18.45 10.40
CA CYS A 73 -14.96 -17.52 9.85
C CYS A 73 -13.54 -18.02 10.10
N ILE A 74 -13.23 -18.50 11.32
CA ILE A 74 -11.92 -19.07 11.65
C ILE A 74 -11.60 -20.25 10.74
N GLN A 75 -12.54 -21.19 10.58
CA GLN A 75 -12.34 -22.35 9.72
C GLN A 75 -12.08 -21.93 8.27
N GLU A 76 -12.81 -20.94 7.76
CA GLU A 76 -12.63 -20.42 6.41
C GLU A 76 -11.26 -19.78 6.22
N TYR A 77 -10.73 -19.02 7.20
CA TYR A 77 -9.38 -18.48 7.13
C TYR A 77 -8.31 -19.57 7.25
N ILE A 78 -8.54 -20.61 8.04
CA ILE A 78 -7.66 -21.80 8.06
C ILE A 78 -7.62 -22.48 6.69
N ASP A 79 -8.78 -22.61 6.03
CA ASP A 79 -8.87 -23.23 4.70
C ASP A 79 -8.16 -22.39 3.62
N ILE A 80 -8.07 -21.07 3.81
CA ILE A 80 -7.37 -20.16 2.90
C ILE A 80 -5.86 -20.16 3.15
N PHE A 81 -5.42 -19.92 4.38
CA PHE A 81 -4.01 -19.64 4.71
C PHE A 81 -3.28 -20.83 5.32
N GLY A 82 -4.01 -21.86 5.79
CA GLY A 82 -3.45 -22.92 6.63
C GLY A 82 -3.29 -22.50 8.09
N LYS A 83 -3.31 -23.48 9.01
CA LYS A 83 -3.17 -23.24 10.45
C LYS A 83 -1.86 -22.54 10.83
N GLU A 84 -0.79 -22.86 10.12
CA GLU A 84 0.56 -22.33 10.37
C GLU A 84 0.68 -20.84 10.02
N ASN A 85 -0.23 -20.33 9.19
CA ASN A 85 -0.19 -18.97 8.64
C ASN A 85 -1.36 -18.11 9.10
N TYR A 86 -2.25 -18.63 9.93
CA TYR A 86 -3.36 -17.88 10.48
C TYR A 86 -3.26 -17.78 12.01
N PHE A 87 -3.22 -16.56 12.51
CA PHE A 87 -3.11 -16.24 13.93
C PHE A 87 -4.32 -15.43 14.41
N LEU A 88 -4.78 -15.72 15.62
CA LEU A 88 -5.77 -14.89 16.28
C LEU A 88 -5.05 -13.77 17.04
N GLU A 89 -5.43 -12.53 16.72
CA GLU A 89 -4.79 -11.32 17.23
C GLU A 89 -5.52 -10.80 18.46
N ILE A 90 -4.80 -10.55 19.54
CA ILE A 90 -5.32 -9.96 20.78
C ILE A 90 -4.66 -8.61 21.04
N GLN A 91 -5.47 -7.67 21.51
CA GLN A 91 -5.08 -6.31 21.83
C GLN A 91 -5.64 -5.89 23.18
N ASP A 92 -5.02 -4.93 23.84
CA ASP A 92 -5.46 -4.38 25.10
C ASP A 92 -5.15 -2.88 25.21
N HIS A 93 -6.18 -2.07 25.05
CA HIS A 93 -6.17 -0.62 25.26
C HIS A 93 -7.15 -0.22 26.37
N ASP A 94 -7.43 -1.16 27.29
CA ASP A 94 -8.38 -0.97 28.39
C ASP A 94 -9.81 -0.65 27.89
N LEU A 95 -10.24 -1.39 26.85
CA LEU A 95 -11.60 -1.31 26.29
C LEU A 95 -12.39 -2.58 26.60
N ASP A 96 -13.64 -2.42 27.05
CA ASP A 96 -14.53 -3.56 27.38
C ASP A 96 -14.72 -4.51 26.19
N GLU A 97 -14.80 -3.97 24.97
CA GLU A 97 -14.92 -4.75 23.75
C GLU A 97 -13.68 -5.59 23.48
N GLU A 98 -12.47 -5.07 23.72
CA GLU A 98 -11.23 -5.82 23.56
C GLU A 98 -11.09 -6.92 24.60
N HIS A 99 -11.44 -6.65 25.84
CA HIS A 99 -11.43 -7.64 26.92
C HIS A 99 -12.38 -8.80 26.59
N LYS A 100 -13.62 -8.50 26.14
CA LYS A 100 -14.60 -9.53 25.69
C LYS A 100 -14.03 -10.36 24.54
N VAL A 101 -13.51 -9.70 23.50
CA VAL A 101 -12.96 -10.34 22.31
C VAL A 101 -11.75 -11.21 22.65
N SER A 102 -10.80 -10.68 23.42
CA SER A 102 -9.57 -11.40 23.81
C SER A 102 -9.87 -12.65 24.64
N ALA A 103 -10.85 -12.59 25.54
CA ALA A 103 -11.26 -13.76 26.32
C ALA A 103 -11.80 -14.90 25.43
N GLU A 104 -12.65 -14.60 24.47
CA GLU A 104 -13.21 -15.58 23.53
C GLU A 104 -12.16 -16.07 22.53
N LEU A 105 -11.28 -15.18 22.02
CA LEU A 105 -10.21 -15.57 21.09
C LEU A 105 -9.21 -16.53 21.74
N LYS A 106 -8.89 -16.39 23.03
CA LYS A 106 -8.05 -17.34 23.78
C LYS A 106 -8.67 -18.75 23.81
N GLN A 107 -10.00 -18.86 23.99
CA GLN A 107 -10.71 -20.14 23.97
C GLN A 107 -10.76 -20.74 22.56
N LEU A 108 -11.08 -19.92 21.55
CA LEU A 108 -11.13 -20.34 20.14
C LEU A 108 -9.75 -20.75 19.63
N ALA A 109 -8.67 -20.08 20.05
CA ALA A 109 -7.30 -20.48 19.73
C ALA A 109 -6.98 -21.90 20.21
N GLN A 110 -7.39 -22.23 21.42
CA GLN A 110 -7.22 -23.59 21.97
C GLN A 110 -8.09 -24.59 21.21
N GLU A 111 -9.37 -24.26 20.94
CA GLU A 111 -10.32 -25.13 20.23
C GLU A 111 -9.79 -25.49 18.81
N PHE A 112 -9.27 -24.54 18.08
CA PHE A 112 -8.78 -24.75 16.70
C PHE A 112 -7.29 -25.12 16.62
N GLY A 113 -6.54 -25.01 17.72
CA GLY A 113 -5.08 -25.21 17.75
C GLY A 113 -4.34 -24.14 16.94
N LEU A 114 -4.75 -22.88 17.10
CA LEU A 114 -4.14 -21.72 16.44
C LEU A 114 -3.22 -20.97 17.40
N GLY A 115 -2.20 -20.30 16.84
CA GLY A 115 -1.38 -19.37 17.59
C GLY A 115 -2.12 -18.06 17.90
N LEU A 116 -1.90 -17.52 19.11
CA LEU A 116 -2.26 -16.15 19.46
C LEU A 116 -1.09 -15.22 19.16
N VAL A 117 -1.39 -13.96 18.81
CA VAL A 117 -0.39 -12.91 18.68
C VAL A 117 -0.89 -11.64 19.37
N ALA A 118 -0.04 -11.05 20.22
CA ALA A 118 -0.34 -9.78 20.90
C ALA A 118 0.19 -8.62 20.08
N THR A 119 -0.68 -7.66 19.74
CA THR A 119 -0.32 -6.44 19.02
C THR A 119 -0.81 -5.19 19.76
N ASN A 120 -0.35 -4.03 19.36
CA ASN A 120 -0.61 -2.80 20.09
C ASN A 120 -1.42 -1.75 19.30
N ASP A 121 -1.89 -2.07 18.09
CA ASP A 121 -2.59 -1.11 17.21
C ASP A 121 -1.93 0.29 17.21
N LEU A 122 -0.61 0.30 16.97
CA LEU A 122 0.26 1.45 17.12
C LEU A 122 -0.14 2.61 16.20
N HIS A 123 -0.40 3.78 16.77
CA HIS A 123 -0.75 4.99 16.03
C HIS A 123 0.24 6.15 16.23
N TYR A 124 1.03 6.12 17.30
CA TYR A 124 2.08 7.11 17.59
C TYR A 124 3.19 6.50 18.45
N VAL A 125 4.38 7.13 18.44
CA VAL A 125 5.58 6.52 19.04
C VAL A 125 5.60 6.61 20.55
N GLN A 126 5.33 7.78 21.10
CA GLN A 126 5.37 8.02 22.57
C GLN A 126 3.97 8.35 23.07
N GLN A 127 3.65 7.96 24.30
CA GLN A 127 2.34 8.22 24.90
C GLN A 127 1.95 9.71 24.86
N LYS A 128 2.90 10.62 25.10
CA LYS A 128 2.67 12.07 24.99
C LYS A 128 2.25 12.56 23.61
N ASP A 129 2.51 11.78 22.57
CA ASP A 129 2.18 12.14 21.18
C ASP A 129 0.68 11.96 20.87
N ALA A 130 -0.10 11.41 21.80
CA ALA A 130 -1.55 11.27 21.69
C ALA A 130 -2.25 12.60 21.34
N ALA A 131 -1.80 13.71 21.93
CA ALA A 131 -2.35 15.04 21.63
C ALA A 131 -2.08 15.49 20.18
N ALA A 132 -0.90 15.16 19.63
CA ALA A 132 -0.58 15.45 18.24
C ALA A 132 -1.39 14.57 17.28
N GLN A 133 -1.58 13.29 17.62
CA GLN A 133 -2.43 12.36 16.86
C GLN A 133 -3.88 12.82 16.83
N ASP A 134 -4.40 13.35 17.92
CA ASP A 134 -5.76 13.89 17.99
C ASP A 134 -5.97 15.06 17.00
N ILE A 135 -4.97 15.95 16.88
CA ILE A 135 -4.96 17.02 15.88
C ILE A 135 -4.91 16.46 14.45
N LEU A 136 -4.08 15.43 14.22
CA LEU A 136 -4.00 14.77 12.90
C LEU A 136 -5.34 14.13 12.49
N LEU A 137 -6.07 13.53 13.43
CA LEU A 137 -7.42 13.01 13.18
C LEU A 137 -8.39 14.13 12.80
N CYS A 138 -8.33 15.30 13.45
CA CYS A 138 -9.14 16.46 13.06
C CYS A 138 -8.86 16.88 11.61
N ILE A 139 -7.58 16.95 11.22
CA ILE A 139 -7.18 17.29 9.84
C ILE A 139 -7.71 16.23 8.85
N GLN A 140 -7.56 14.95 9.18
CA GLN A 140 -8.00 13.83 8.33
C GLN A 140 -9.51 13.80 8.13
N THR A 141 -10.28 14.09 9.17
CA THR A 141 -11.75 14.04 9.17
C THR A 141 -12.41 15.37 8.83
N THR A 142 -11.62 16.42 8.62
CA THR A 142 -12.10 17.79 8.35
C THR A 142 -12.96 18.32 9.52
N SER A 143 -12.55 18.01 10.74
CA SER A 143 -13.18 18.43 12.00
C SER A 143 -12.30 19.44 12.74
N THR A 144 -12.83 20.09 13.76
CA THR A 144 -12.07 20.94 14.68
C THR A 144 -11.95 20.30 16.06
N VAL A 145 -10.95 20.70 16.84
CA VAL A 145 -10.69 20.14 18.17
C VAL A 145 -11.87 20.33 19.13
N ASP A 146 -12.63 21.42 18.96
CA ASP A 146 -13.75 21.81 19.81
C ASP A 146 -15.06 21.07 19.48
N GLU A 147 -15.12 20.33 18.37
CA GLU A 147 -16.31 19.56 18.01
C GLU A 147 -16.52 18.38 18.96
N PRO A 148 -17.70 18.23 19.61
CA PRO A 148 -17.92 17.20 20.63
C PRO A 148 -17.99 15.79 20.05
N ASP A 149 -18.58 15.60 18.85
CA ASP A 149 -18.89 14.30 18.24
C ASP A 149 -17.88 13.89 17.16
N ARG A 150 -16.68 14.47 17.19
CA ARG A 150 -15.61 14.12 16.24
C ARG A 150 -14.96 12.76 16.54
N MET A 151 -14.34 12.18 15.54
CA MET A 151 -13.50 10.99 15.70
C MET A 151 -12.28 11.29 16.60
N ARG A 152 -12.08 10.49 17.64
CA ARG A 152 -10.90 10.55 18.53
C ARG A 152 -10.67 9.19 19.18
N PHE A 153 -9.45 8.94 19.65
CA PHE A 153 -9.17 7.79 20.49
C PHE A 153 -9.74 7.98 21.91
N ASN A 154 -10.14 6.89 22.52
CA ASN A 154 -10.74 6.91 23.86
C ASN A 154 -9.72 7.18 24.96
N ASN A 155 -8.44 6.84 24.71
CA ASN A 155 -7.32 7.00 25.65
C ASN A 155 -6.00 7.22 24.88
N ASP A 156 -4.88 7.26 25.60
CA ASP A 156 -3.53 7.51 25.09
C ASP A 156 -2.64 6.24 25.02
N SER A 157 -3.26 5.04 24.99
CA SER A 157 -2.51 3.78 25.07
C SER A 157 -2.05 3.20 23.71
N TYR A 158 -2.26 3.93 22.60
CA TYR A 158 -1.92 3.49 21.23
C TYR A 158 -0.47 3.87 20.83
N TYR A 159 0.45 3.89 21.79
CA TYR A 159 1.87 4.18 21.58
C TYR A 159 2.70 2.89 21.49
N LEU A 160 3.97 3.02 21.08
CA LEU A 160 4.91 1.90 21.02
C LEU A 160 5.31 1.48 22.45
N LYS A 161 4.61 0.50 22.98
CA LYS A 161 4.89 -0.07 24.31
C LYS A 161 6.20 -0.86 24.30
N SER A 162 6.92 -0.81 25.41
CA SER A 162 8.08 -1.67 25.68
C SER A 162 7.66 -3.12 25.89
N TYR A 163 8.64 -4.03 25.87
CA TYR A 163 8.37 -5.44 26.18
C TYR A 163 7.75 -5.61 27.59
N ASP A 164 8.28 -4.91 28.59
CA ASP A 164 7.80 -4.99 29.97
C ASP A 164 6.34 -4.52 30.10
N GLU A 165 5.96 -3.47 29.37
CA GLU A 165 4.58 -2.98 29.32
C GLU A 165 3.65 -3.98 28.60
N MET A 166 4.11 -4.60 27.52
CA MET A 166 3.34 -5.65 26.82
C MET A 166 3.24 -6.92 27.69
N GLU A 167 4.31 -7.30 28.39
CA GLU A 167 4.28 -8.43 29.33
C GLU A 167 3.33 -8.19 30.49
N ALA A 168 3.22 -6.97 30.99
CA ALA A 168 2.25 -6.62 32.03
C ALA A 168 0.78 -6.80 31.55
N LEU A 169 0.49 -6.59 30.26
CA LEU A 169 -0.85 -6.75 29.67
C LEU A 169 -1.16 -8.20 29.28
N PHE A 170 -0.16 -8.94 28.78
CA PHE A 170 -0.34 -10.27 28.18
C PHE A 170 0.45 -11.39 28.85
N GLY A 171 0.94 -11.17 30.08
CA GLY A 171 1.75 -12.14 30.81
C GLY A 171 1.00 -13.44 31.15
N ASP A 172 -0.33 -13.43 31.12
CA ASP A 172 -1.17 -14.62 31.20
C ASP A 172 -1.16 -15.48 29.93
N CYS A 173 -0.66 -14.94 28.82
CA CYS A 173 -0.53 -15.59 27.52
C CYS A 173 0.85 -15.31 26.87
N PRO A 174 1.98 -15.77 27.47
CA PRO A 174 3.33 -15.44 27.02
C PRO A 174 3.63 -15.92 25.59
N GLU A 175 2.91 -16.92 25.10
CA GLU A 175 3.02 -17.38 23.73
C GLU A 175 2.57 -16.33 22.72
N ALA A 176 1.60 -15.48 23.05
CA ALA A 176 1.15 -14.40 22.20
C ALA A 176 2.25 -13.34 21.96
N LEU A 177 3.09 -13.10 22.96
CA LEU A 177 4.27 -12.23 22.84
C LEU A 177 5.39 -12.93 22.06
N SER A 178 5.68 -14.20 22.36
CA SER A 178 6.75 -14.91 21.64
C SER A 178 6.43 -15.13 20.16
N ASN A 179 5.17 -15.26 19.80
CA ASN A 179 4.73 -15.42 18.41
C ASN A 179 5.01 -14.18 17.56
N THR A 180 5.09 -12.97 18.13
CA THR A 180 5.50 -11.76 17.39
C THR A 180 6.90 -11.94 16.80
N ASN A 181 7.85 -12.45 17.60
CA ASN A 181 9.21 -12.75 17.12
C ASN A 181 9.22 -13.88 16.09
N LYS A 182 8.48 -14.98 16.33
CA LYS A 182 8.38 -16.09 15.38
C LYS A 182 7.82 -15.64 14.02
N ILE A 183 6.82 -14.77 14.01
CA ILE A 183 6.27 -14.19 12.78
C ILE A 183 7.30 -13.29 12.12
N ALA A 184 7.98 -12.42 12.88
CA ALA A 184 9.02 -11.55 12.35
C ALA A 184 10.19 -12.33 11.72
N ASP A 185 10.65 -13.40 12.37
CA ASP A 185 11.71 -14.28 11.86
C ASP A 185 11.32 -14.98 10.55
N ARG A 186 10.03 -15.22 10.34
CA ARG A 186 9.50 -15.80 9.10
C ARG A 186 9.41 -14.79 7.96
N CYS A 187 9.24 -13.50 8.26
CA CYS A 187 9.11 -12.44 7.26
C CYS A 187 10.45 -12.06 6.65
N ASN A 188 10.80 -12.67 5.51
CA ASN A 188 12.10 -12.53 4.85
C ASN A 188 11.92 -12.05 3.38
N VAL A 189 11.40 -10.85 3.19
CA VAL A 189 11.28 -10.21 1.87
C VAL A 189 12.59 -9.51 1.51
N LYS A 190 13.13 -9.80 0.33
CA LYS A 190 14.36 -9.18 -0.20
C LYS A 190 13.99 -8.12 -1.24
N MET A 191 14.23 -6.87 -0.89
CA MET A 191 14.07 -5.77 -1.85
C MET A 191 15.40 -5.44 -2.48
N GLU A 192 15.48 -5.54 -3.80
CA GLU A 192 16.66 -5.11 -4.55
C GLU A 192 16.58 -3.61 -4.82
N PHE A 193 17.59 -2.87 -4.32
CA PHE A 193 17.73 -1.43 -4.54
C PHE A 193 18.83 -1.15 -5.56
N GLY A 194 18.75 0.03 -6.21
CA GLY A 194 19.79 0.50 -7.13
C GLY A 194 19.61 0.04 -8.58
N HIS A 195 18.60 -0.75 -8.88
CA HIS A 195 18.23 -1.10 -10.25
C HIS A 195 17.12 -0.19 -10.75
N LEU A 196 17.41 0.59 -11.79
CA LEU A 196 16.41 1.40 -12.49
C LEU A 196 15.62 0.46 -13.43
N LEU A 197 14.41 0.10 -13.02
CA LEU A 197 13.47 -0.65 -13.86
C LEU A 197 12.67 0.33 -14.73
N LEU A 198 13.32 0.89 -15.75
CA LEU A 198 12.63 1.72 -16.74
C LEU A 198 11.93 0.81 -17.75
N PRO A 199 10.64 1.06 -18.05
CA PRO A 199 9.95 0.31 -19.11
C PRO A 199 10.64 0.58 -20.46
N GLU A 200 10.68 -0.46 -21.30
CA GLU A 200 11.13 -0.31 -22.68
C GLU A 200 10.02 0.34 -23.52
N PHE A 201 10.39 1.38 -24.25
CA PHE A 201 9.47 2.01 -25.19
C PHE A 201 9.46 1.22 -26.51
N PRO A 202 8.29 0.81 -27.04
CA PRO A 202 8.21 0.12 -28.31
C PRO A 202 8.57 1.08 -29.46
N VAL A 203 9.71 0.85 -30.13
CA VAL A 203 10.17 1.64 -31.25
C VAL A 203 9.80 0.97 -32.58
N PRO A 204 9.62 1.73 -33.70
CA PRO A 204 9.40 1.16 -35.02
C PRO A 204 10.57 0.28 -35.47
N GLU A 205 10.28 -0.65 -36.39
CA GLU A 205 11.29 -1.51 -36.99
C GLU A 205 12.42 -0.71 -37.65
N GLY A 206 13.66 -1.09 -37.39
CA GLY A 206 14.85 -0.42 -37.88
C GLY A 206 15.40 0.69 -36.95
N PHE A 207 14.75 0.95 -35.82
CA PHE A 207 15.20 1.88 -34.81
C PHE A 207 15.50 1.17 -33.48
N ASP A 208 16.43 1.76 -32.73
CA ASP A 208 16.50 1.61 -31.26
C ASP A 208 15.99 2.88 -30.58
N ALA A 209 15.92 2.89 -29.25
CA ALA A 209 15.40 4.05 -28.51
C ALA A 209 16.21 5.34 -28.75
N VAL A 210 17.53 5.21 -28.92
CA VAL A 210 18.43 6.35 -29.13
C VAL A 210 18.22 6.97 -30.51
N SER A 211 18.25 6.14 -31.54
CA SER A 211 18.07 6.59 -32.94
C SER A 211 16.65 7.07 -33.20
N TYR A 212 15.64 6.46 -32.57
CA TYR A 212 14.25 6.91 -32.69
C TYR A 212 14.02 8.26 -32.02
N LEU A 213 14.58 8.48 -30.81
CA LEU A 213 14.51 9.77 -30.13
C LEU A 213 15.17 10.87 -30.99
N ARG A 214 16.35 10.60 -31.56
CA ARG A 214 17.03 11.54 -32.50
C ARG A 214 16.15 11.85 -33.70
N HIS A 215 15.60 10.84 -34.34
CA HIS A 215 14.71 10.98 -35.50
C HIS A 215 13.52 11.91 -35.20
N LEU A 216 12.84 11.69 -34.07
CA LEU A 216 11.71 12.54 -33.65
C LEU A 216 12.13 14.00 -33.38
N CYS A 217 13.30 14.20 -32.78
CA CYS A 217 13.83 15.53 -32.57
C CYS A 217 14.15 16.24 -33.87
N GLU A 218 14.80 15.55 -34.82
CA GLU A 218 15.13 16.11 -36.15
C GLU A 218 13.90 16.47 -36.96
N GLU A 219 12.86 15.65 -36.94
CA GLU A 219 11.56 15.97 -37.54
C GLU A 219 10.86 17.17 -36.89
N ALA A 220 11.09 17.39 -35.61
CA ALA A 220 10.50 18.49 -34.86
C ALA A 220 11.21 19.83 -35.06
N LEU A 221 12.50 19.84 -35.40
CA LEU A 221 13.31 21.06 -35.58
C LEU A 221 12.63 22.08 -36.49
N PRO A 222 12.27 21.76 -37.75
CA PRO A 222 11.68 22.75 -38.67
C PRO A 222 10.27 23.20 -38.27
N LYS A 223 9.62 22.48 -37.37
CA LYS A 223 8.30 22.84 -36.80
C LYS A 223 8.41 23.83 -35.63
N ARG A 224 9.61 23.95 -35.04
CA ARG A 224 9.88 24.77 -33.84
C ARG A 224 10.78 25.97 -34.09
N TYR A 225 11.66 25.90 -35.05
CA TYR A 225 12.60 26.95 -35.38
C TYR A 225 12.39 27.39 -36.84
N GLU A 226 12.25 28.68 -37.07
CA GLU A 226 12.17 29.26 -38.42
C GLU A 226 13.45 29.01 -39.23
N VAL A 227 14.60 29.06 -38.52
CA VAL A 227 15.93 28.78 -39.11
C VAL A 227 16.62 27.75 -38.20
N VAL A 228 16.95 26.61 -38.79
CA VAL A 228 17.72 25.52 -38.12
C VAL A 228 19.19 25.75 -38.47
N ASP A 229 19.84 26.62 -37.73
CA ASP A 229 21.26 26.92 -37.90
C ASP A 229 22.18 25.88 -37.20
N GLU A 230 23.50 26.07 -37.38
CA GLU A 230 24.50 25.17 -36.78
C GLU A 230 24.49 25.21 -35.24
N LYS A 231 24.13 26.34 -34.65
CA LYS A 231 24.04 26.48 -33.19
C LYS A 231 22.94 25.65 -32.62
N VAL A 232 21.76 25.64 -33.27
CA VAL A 232 20.61 24.80 -32.88
C VAL A 232 20.96 23.31 -33.00
N ARG A 233 21.63 22.91 -34.11
CA ARG A 233 22.05 21.50 -34.29
C ARG A 233 23.04 21.04 -33.24
N LYS A 234 24.11 21.84 -33.01
CA LYS A 234 25.10 21.52 -31.96
C LYS A 234 24.46 21.41 -30.56
N ARG A 235 23.45 22.23 -30.27
CA ARG A 235 22.76 22.16 -29.01
C ARG A 235 21.92 20.87 -28.88
N LEU A 236 21.21 20.49 -29.94
CA LEU A 236 20.47 19.24 -29.98
C LEU A 236 21.39 18.02 -29.78
N ASP A 237 22.52 17.98 -30.53
CA ASP A 237 23.48 16.88 -30.40
C ASP A 237 24.01 16.76 -28.97
N PHE A 238 24.37 17.89 -28.35
CA PHE A 238 24.86 17.92 -26.98
C PHE A 238 23.81 17.36 -25.99
N GLU A 239 22.55 17.74 -26.10
CA GLU A 239 21.51 17.27 -25.20
C GLU A 239 21.19 15.78 -25.41
N LEU A 240 21.12 15.33 -26.67
CA LEU A 240 20.92 13.91 -26.97
C LEU A 240 22.08 13.06 -26.50
N ASP A 241 23.31 13.52 -26.59
CA ASP A 241 24.50 12.80 -26.10
C ASP A 241 24.46 12.64 -24.57
N ILE A 242 24.02 13.65 -23.83
CA ILE A 242 23.82 13.54 -22.38
C ILE A 242 22.73 12.53 -22.04
N ILE A 243 21.55 12.63 -22.69
CA ILE A 243 20.42 11.72 -22.47
C ILE A 243 20.84 10.27 -22.73
N ASN A 244 21.58 10.03 -23.80
CA ASN A 244 22.06 8.72 -24.21
C ASN A 244 23.12 8.17 -23.25
N THR A 245 24.08 8.99 -22.85
CA THR A 245 25.13 8.62 -21.89
C THR A 245 24.53 8.23 -20.54
N MET A 246 23.44 8.87 -20.14
CA MET A 246 22.72 8.57 -18.90
C MET A 246 21.70 7.40 -19.05
N GLY A 247 21.48 6.86 -20.24
CA GLY A 247 20.55 5.76 -20.50
C GLY A 247 19.06 6.13 -20.43
N TYR A 248 18.71 7.41 -20.62
CA TYR A 248 17.32 7.88 -20.46
C TYR A 248 16.54 8.01 -21.77
N ALA A 249 17.01 7.48 -22.90
CA ALA A 249 16.29 7.60 -24.18
C ALA A 249 14.86 7.08 -24.11
N CYS A 250 14.62 5.88 -23.55
CA CYS A 250 13.28 5.33 -23.35
C CYS A 250 12.40 6.21 -22.45
N TYR A 251 12.94 6.78 -21.38
CA TYR A 251 12.21 7.70 -20.51
C TYR A 251 11.70 8.93 -21.28
N PHE A 252 12.55 9.52 -22.11
CA PHE A 252 12.14 10.67 -22.93
C PHE A 252 11.09 10.29 -23.96
N LEU A 253 11.18 9.12 -24.58
CA LEU A 253 10.17 8.63 -25.52
C LEU A 253 8.81 8.40 -24.83
N ILE A 254 8.78 7.83 -23.64
CA ILE A 254 7.56 7.64 -22.84
C ILE A 254 6.91 9.00 -22.51
N VAL A 255 7.71 9.98 -22.05
CA VAL A 255 7.20 11.32 -21.73
C VAL A 255 6.68 12.03 -23.00
N TRP A 256 7.39 11.89 -24.11
CA TRP A 256 6.96 12.40 -25.41
C TRP A 256 5.61 11.79 -25.83
N ASP A 257 5.44 10.49 -25.71
CA ASP A 257 4.20 9.80 -26.07
C ASP A 257 3.01 10.27 -25.22
N PHE A 258 3.16 10.41 -23.92
CA PHE A 258 2.12 10.99 -23.05
C PHE A 258 1.73 12.42 -23.46
N ILE A 259 2.69 13.24 -23.84
CA ILE A 259 2.43 14.62 -24.28
C ILE A 259 1.71 14.59 -25.64
N ASN A 260 2.15 13.74 -26.55
CA ASN A 260 1.58 13.60 -27.88
C ASN A 260 0.15 13.05 -27.82
N TYR A 261 -0.09 11.97 -27.05
CA TYR A 261 -1.42 11.40 -26.79
C TYR A 261 -2.38 12.46 -26.26
N ARG A 262 -1.97 13.27 -25.27
CA ARG A 262 -2.78 14.36 -24.75
C ARG A 262 -3.09 15.42 -25.81
N SER A 263 -2.16 15.74 -26.71
CA SER A 263 -2.37 16.74 -27.76
C SER A 263 -3.42 16.31 -28.76
N VAL A 264 -3.48 15.03 -29.08
CA VAL A 264 -4.51 14.41 -29.93
C VAL A 264 -5.87 14.45 -29.24
N TRP A 265 -5.97 14.03 -27.98
CA TRP A 265 -7.22 14.02 -27.22
C TRP A 265 -7.79 15.42 -26.93
N ARG A 266 -6.93 16.44 -26.75
CA ARG A 266 -7.38 17.83 -26.60
C ARG A 266 -8.11 18.38 -27.82
N ARG A 267 -7.82 17.84 -29.01
CA ARG A 267 -8.56 18.19 -30.23
C ARG A 267 -9.92 17.51 -30.31
N LEU A 268 -10.09 16.37 -29.60
CA LEU A 268 -11.29 15.55 -29.65
C LEU A 268 -12.27 15.81 -28.48
N LEU A 269 -11.77 16.32 -27.33
CA LEU A 269 -12.59 16.58 -26.12
C LEU A 269 -12.30 17.98 -25.54
N PRO A 270 -13.17 19.00 -25.75
CA PRO A 270 -12.96 20.37 -25.27
C PRO A 270 -13.19 20.60 -23.76
N SER A 271 -13.64 19.62 -22.97
CA SER A 271 -14.05 19.85 -21.57
C SER A 271 -13.19 19.15 -20.52
N ALA A 272 -12.53 20.00 -19.72
CA ALA A 272 -12.30 19.94 -18.28
C ALA A 272 -12.32 18.59 -17.56
N HIS A 273 -11.21 17.88 -17.34
CA HIS A 273 -10.99 17.05 -16.13
C HIS A 273 -9.54 16.55 -15.93
N CYS A 274 -8.52 17.32 -16.17
CA CYS A 274 -7.19 16.91 -15.74
C CYS A 274 -6.29 18.06 -15.26
N ARG A 275 -6.50 18.52 -14.01
CA ARG A 275 -5.60 19.51 -13.39
C ARG A 275 -4.20 18.93 -13.10
N ARG A 276 -4.08 17.66 -12.74
CA ARG A 276 -2.78 17.01 -12.48
C ARG A 276 -1.92 16.82 -13.73
N ALA A 277 -2.52 16.47 -14.88
CA ALA A 277 -1.79 16.39 -16.14
C ALA A 277 -1.33 17.77 -16.67
N ARG A 278 -1.89 18.90 -16.21
CA ARG A 278 -1.39 20.23 -16.53
C ARG A 278 -0.02 20.53 -15.89
N GLN A 279 0.20 20.07 -14.66
CA GLN A 279 1.46 20.30 -13.94
C GLN A 279 2.64 19.55 -14.57
N CYS A 280 2.48 18.29 -14.93
CA CYS A 280 3.50 17.50 -15.64
C CYS A 280 3.82 18.09 -17.02
N ALA A 281 2.82 18.53 -17.80
CA ALA A 281 3.03 19.11 -19.12
C ALA A 281 3.65 20.52 -19.10
N THR A 282 3.51 21.25 -18.00
CA THR A 282 4.14 22.59 -17.86
C THR A 282 5.63 22.45 -17.55
N SER A 283 6.01 21.42 -16.77
CA SER A 283 7.41 21.08 -16.52
C SER A 283 8.10 20.57 -17.78
N ALA A 284 7.47 19.66 -18.54
CA ALA A 284 8.02 19.15 -19.79
C ALA A 284 8.16 20.21 -20.90
N ARG A 285 7.33 21.27 -20.92
CA ARG A 285 7.47 22.39 -21.88
C ARG A 285 8.67 23.29 -21.65
N ARG A 286 9.29 23.25 -20.46
CA ARG A 286 10.54 24.01 -20.19
C ARG A 286 11.78 23.31 -20.74
N TRP A 287 11.68 22.03 -21.06
CA TRP A 287 12.77 21.18 -21.55
C TRP A 287 12.54 20.68 -23.00
N ALA A 288 11.42 20.97 -23.60
CA ALA A 288 11.10 20.79 -25.01
C ALA A 288 10.82 22.18 -25.62
#